data_07d3800af03e5dddbafadad39718be90
#
_entry.id   07d3800af03e5dddbafadad39718be90
#
_cell.length_a   1.000
_cell.length_b   1.000
_cell.length_c   1.000
_cell.angle_alpha   90.00
_cell.angle_beta   90.00
_cell.angle_gamma   90.00
#
_symmetry.space_group_name_H-M   'P 1'
#
loop_
_entity.id
_entity.type
_entity.pdbx_description
1 polymer ?
#
loop_
_entity_poly.entity_id
_entity_poly.type
_entity_poly.pdbx_seq_one_letter_code
_entity_poly.pdbx_strand_id
1 'polypeptide(L)'
;MINVSLAFQNSVLCIYMSKDGYAIKKEYITFENENVNSAFIIGINKVVLLLREFINARGIPEEPVTIELKNKAVIKWIKERKPVAQHEFEVMEFLTDFNRLPILYEFVYSDKPIALRFMKQKPEKQQKLVLSSLEDLVKED
;
A
#
# COMPACT_ATOMS: atom_id res chain seq x y z
N MET A 1 -13.34 -6.89 9.64
CA MET A 1 -12.44 -7.08 8.49
C MET A 1 -11.55 -5.86 8.32
N ILE A 2 -10.27 -6.10 8.07
CA ILE A 2 -9.34 -5.01 7.78
C ILE A 2 -9.28 -4.79 6.28
N ASN A 3 -9.46 -3.55 5.87
CA ASN A 3 -9.34 -3.17 4.47
C ASN A 3 -8.26 -2.11 4.33
N VAL A 4 -7.34 -2.35 3.40
CA VAL A 4 -6.29 -1.39 3.04
C VAL A 4 -6.58 -0.92 1.63
N SER A 5 -6.65 0.38 1.45
CA SER A 5 -6.97 0.97 0.15
C SER A 5 -5.83 1.88 -0.29
N LEU A 6 -5.42 1.75 -1.55
CA LEU A 6 -4.39 2.59 -2.12
C LEU A 6 -4.93 3.31 -3.35
N ALA A 7 -4.66 4.61 -3.43
CA ALA A 7 -5.01 5.42 -4.59
C ALA A 7 -3.86 6.34 -4.94
N PHE A 8 -3.63 6.54 -6.23
CA PHE A 8 -2.56 7.39 -6.72
C PHE A 8 -3.12 8.42 -7.70
N GLN A 9 -2.83 9.69 -7.42
CA GLN A 9 -3.29 10.79 -8.25
C GLN A 9 -2.36 11.98 -8.08
N ASN A 10 -1.98 12.62 -9.20
CA ASN A 10 -1.14 13.82 -9.17
C ASN A 10 0.14 13.63 -8.35
N SER A 11 0.84 12.53 -8.60
CA SER A 11 2.10 12.19 -7.93
C SER A 11 1.97 11.99 -6.42
N VAL A 12 0.76 11.78 -5.92
CA VAL A 12 0.51 11.50 -4.50
C VAL A 12 -0.19 10.15 -4.36
N LEU A 13 0.33 9.32 -3.47
CA LEU A 13 -0.28 8.06 -3.11
C LEU A 13 -0.94 8.20 -1.75
N CYS A 14 -2.19 7.80 -1.64
CA CYS A 14 -2.89 7.73 -0.36
C CYS A 14 -3.03 6.28 0.04
N ILE A 15 -2.66 5.96 1.27
CA ILE A 15 -2.88 4.65 1.89
C ILE A 15 -3.88 4.84 3.02
N TYR A 16 -5.01 4.16 2.94
CA TYR A 16 -6.06 4.25 3.95
C TYR A 16 -6.35 2.87 4.48
N MET A 17 -6.17 2.68 5.78
CA MET A 17 -6.45 1.42 6.46
C MET A 17 -7.64 1.60 7.37
N SER A 18 -8.59 0.68 7.28
CA SER A 18 -9.79 0.71 8.11
C SER A 18 -10.11 -0.70 8.63
N LYS A 19 -10.84 -0.74 9.74
CA LYS A 19 -11.35 -1.98 10.29
C LYS A 19 -12.83 -1.78 10.57
N ASP A 20 -13.68 -2.61 9.94
CA ASP A 20 -15.13 -2.55 10.09
C ASP A 20 -15.70 -1.15 9.87
N GLY A 21 -15.14 -0.44 8.89
CA GLY A 21 -15.58 0.91 8.54
C GLY A 21 -14.94 2.02 9.35
N TYR A 22 -14.15 1.70 10.38
CA TYR A 22 -13.48 2.70 11.20
C TYR A 22 -12.04 2.91 10.74
N ALA A 23 -11.65 4.17 10.58
CA ALA A 23 -10.29 4.51 10.16
C ALA A 23 -9.27 4.09 11.22
N ILE A 24 -8.22 3.40 10.78
CA ILE A 24 -7.08 3.03 11.62
C ILE A 24 -5.91 3.93 11.30
N LYS A 25 -5.62 4.12 10.00
CA LYS A 25 -4.45 4.88 9.57
C LYS A 25 -4.72 5.49 8.21
N LYS A 26 -4.21 6.70 7.98
CA LYS A 26 -4.26 7.36 6.68
C LYS A 26 -2.93 8.04 6.46
N GLU A 27 -2.27 7.74 5.35
CA GLU A 27 -0.97 8.32 5.02
C GLU A 27 -0.93 8.77 3.57
N TYR A 28 -0.16 9.83 3.32
CA TYR A 28 0.08 10.34 1.97
C TYR A 28 1.58 10.29 1.68
N ILE A 29 1.93 9.82 0.50
CA ILE A 29 3.30 9.79 0.02
C ILE A 29 3.37 10.60 -1.26
N THR A 30 4.24 11.61 -1.32
CA THR A 30 4.44 12.43 -2.50
C THR A 30 5.68 11.94 -3.24
N PHE A 31 5.55 11.73 -4.54
CA PHE A 31 6.66 11.25 -5.37
C PHE A 31 7.12 12.34 -6.33
N GLU A 32 8.41 12.33 -6.66
CA GLU A 32 8.94 13.29 -7.63
C GLU A 32 8.95 12.70 -9.03
N ASN A 33 9.61 11.65 -9.33
CA ASN A 33 9.72 11.14 -10.70
C ASN A 33 9.35 9.66 -10.82
N GLU A 34 8.48 9.17 -9.94
CA GLU A 34 8.08 7.77 -10.00
C GLU A 34 6.90 7.56 -10.94
N ASN A 35 6.93 6.48 -11.71
CA ASN A 35 5.76 6.11 -12.49
C ASN A 35 4.72 5.47 -11.56
N VAL A 36 3.52 5.30 -12.11
CA VAL A 36 2.38 4.80 -11.35
C VAL A 36 2.64 3.43 -10.73
N ASN A 37 3.26 2.53 -11.47
CA ASN A 37 3.52 1.17 -10.97
C ASN A 37 4.54 1.17 -9.82
N SER A 38 5.60 1.96 -9.95
CA SER A 38 6.59 2.10 -8.89
C SER A 38 5.98 2.70 -7.64
N ALA A 39 5.10 3.69 -7.79
CA ALA A 39 4.42 4.30 -6.65
C ALA A 39 3.59 3.28 -5.88
N PHE A 40 2.83 2.44 -6.59
CA PHE A 40 2.05 1.40 -5.93
C PHE A 40 2.93 0.35 -5.26
N ILE A 41 4.04 -0.03 -5.87
CA ILE A 41 4.97 -1.00 -5.27
C ILE A 41 5.54 -0.44 -3.95
N ILE A 42 5.96 0.82 -3.96
CA ILE A 42 6.45 1.48 -2.74
C ILE A 42 5.36 1.53 -1.68
N GLY A 43 4.13 1.87 -2.10
CA GLY A 43 2.98 1.90 -1.19
C GLY A 43 2.68 0.54 -0.56
N ILE A 44 2.75 -0.53 -1.33
CA ILE A 44 2.51 -1.88 -0.82
C ILE A 44 3.58 -2.27 0.20
N ASN A 45 4.84 -1.90 -0.04
CA ASN A 45 5.89 -2.11 0.95
C ASN A 45 5.57 -1.37 2.26
N LYS A 46 5.04 -0.16 2.18
CA LYS A 46 4.62 0.59 3.36
C LYS A 46 3.46 -0.10 4.08
N VAL A 47 2.55 -0.72 3.33
CA VAL A 47 1.43 -1.48 3.91
C VAL A 47 1.94 -2.60 4.82
N VAL A 48 3.02 -3.29 4.42
CA VAL A 48 3.61 -4.34 5.26
C VAL A 48 3.98 -3.78 6.64
N LEU A 49 4.62 -2.61 6.66
CA LEU A 49 5.00 -1.96 7.91
C LEU A 49 3.79 -1.58 8.75
N LEU A 50 2.75 -1.06 8.11
CA LEU A 50 1.53 -0.68 8.81
C LEU A 50 0.82 -1.90 9.41
N LEU A 51 0.82 -3.01 8.70
CA LEU A 51 0.23 -4.25 9.21
C LEU A 51 1.03 -4.81 10.38
N ARG A 52 2.36 -4.71 10.33
CA ARG A 52 3.20 -5.10 11.48
C ARG A 52 2.88 -4.26 12.71
N GLU A 53 2.77 -2.96 12.53
CA GLU A 53 2.40 -2.07 13.63
C GLU A 53 1.03 -2.42 14.21
N PHE A 54 0.07 -2.72 13.35
CA PHE A 54 -1.26 -3.13 13.78
C PHE A 54 -1.20 -4.41 14.59
N ILE A 55 -0.49 -5.43 14.10
CA ILE A 55 -0.37 -6.71 14.78
C ILE A 55 0.30 -6.54 16.15
N ASN A 56 1.36 -5.73 16.21
CA ASN A 56 2.06 -5.49 17.46
C ASN A 56 1.19 -4.74 18.48
N ALA A 57 0.33 -3.85 18.02
CA ALA A 57 -0.50 -3.04 18.91
C ALA A 57 -1.81 -3.73 19.31
N ARG A 58 -2.40 -4.49 18.38
CA ARG A 58 -3.76 -5.01 18.55
C ARG A 58 -3.91 -6.52 18.38
N GLY A 59 -2.85 -7.20 18.01
CA GLY A 59 -2.87 -8.64 17.81
C GLY A 59 -3.18 -9.05 16.38
N ILE A 60 -3.16 -10.36 16.15
CA ILE A 60 -3.37 -10.93 14.82
C ILE A 60 -4.85 -10.85 14.45
N PRO A 61 -5.17 -10.28 13.27
CA PRO A 61 -6.58 -10.22 12.84
C PRO A 61 -7.11 -11.62 12.53
N GLU A 62 -8.37 -11.87 12.91
CA GLU A 62 -9.02 -13.15 12.67
C GLU A 62 -9.49 -13.31 11.23
N GLU A 63 -9.82 -12.22 10.57
CA GLU A 63 -10.30 -12.23 9.20
C GLU A 63 -9.19 -11.82 8.22
N PRO A 64 -9.32 -12.25 6.95
CA PRO A 64 -8.35 -11.86 5.93
C PRO A 64 -8.27 -10.34 5.76
N VAL A 65 -7.09 -9.86 5.42
CA VAL A 65 -6.86 -8.46 5.09
C VAL A 65 -7.05 -8.27 3.59
N THR A 66 -7.90 -7.34 3.20
CA THR A 66 -8.10 -7.01 1.79
C THR A 66 -7.29 -5.78 1.44
N ILE A 67 -6.55 -5.84 0.35
CA ILE A 67 -5.75 -4.73 -0.14
C ILE A 67 -6.27 -4.35 -1.52
N GLU A 68 -6.96 -3.23 -1.61
CA GLU A 68 -7.57 -2.78 -2.87
C GLU A 68 -6.76 -1.67 -3.52
N LEU A 69 -6.62 -1.74 -4.84
CA LEU A 69 -5.95 -0.69 -5.60
C LEU A 69 -6.45 -0.69 -7.05
N LYS A 70 -6.37 0.47 -7.68
CA LYS A 70 -6.72 0.61 -9.10
C LYS A 70 -5.46 0.50 -9.94
N ASN A 71 -4.92 -0.71 -10.04
CA ASN A 71 -3.76 -0.98 -10.90
C ASN A 71 -3.74 -2.45 -11.30
N LYS A 72 -4.24 -2.71 -12.50
CA LYS A 72 -4.35 -4.08 -13.01
C LYS A 72 -2.99 -4.74 -13.23
N ALA A 73 -2.00 -3.96 -13.66
CA ALA A 73 -0.67 -4.52 -13.94
C ALA A 73 -0.02 -5.04 -12.66
N VAL A 74 -0.01 -4.23 -11.60
CA VAL A 74 0.59 -4.64 -10.33
C VAL A 74 -0.13 -5.84 -9.75
N ILE A 75 -1.47 -5.84 -9.78
CA ILE A 75 -2.25 -6.98 -9.27
C ILE A 75 -1.94 -8.24 -10.06
N LYS A 76 -1.84 -8.13 -11.38
CA LYS A 76 -1.49 -9.27 -12.23
C LYS A 76 -0.12 -9.84 -11.86
N TRP A 77 0.87 -8.98 -11.66
CA TRP A 77 2.22 -9.41 -11.26
C TRP A 77 2.20 -10.16 -9.93
N ILE A 78 1.40 -9.66 -8.99
CA ILE A 78 1.27 -10.31 -7.68
C ILE A 78 0.62 -11.68 -7.80
N LYS A 79 -0.51 -11.76 -8.52
CA LYS A 79 -1.26 -13.01 -8.62
C LYS A 79 -0.54 -14.07 -9.44
N GLU A 80 0.10 -13.69 -10.51
CA GLU A 80 0.83 -14.61 -11.38
C GLU A 80 2.26 -14.84 -10.92
N ARG A 81 2.75 -14.02 -10.00
CA ARG A 81 4.16 -14.03 -9.55
C ARG A 81 5.12 -13.87 -10.73
N LYS A 82 4.72 -13.06 -11.71
CA LYS A 82 5.48 -12.82 -12.93
C LYS A 82 5.56 -11.33 -13.20
N PRO A 83 6.30 -10.58 -12.38
CA PRO A 83 6.49 -9.15 -12.64
C PRO A 83 7.37 -8.93 -13.86
N VAL A 84 7.27 -7.73 -14.44
CA VAL A 84 8.22 -7.34 -15.48
C VAL A 84 9.62 -7.21 -14.85
N ALA A 85 10.67 -7.41 -15.66
CA ALA A 85 12.03 -7.50 -15.15
C ALA A 85 12.43 -6.32 -14.25
N GLN A 86 12.03 -5.10 -14.63
CA GLN A 86 12.44 -3.92 -13.88
C GLN A 86 11.85 -3.83 -12.47
N HIS A 87 10.80 -4.61 -12.18
CA HIS A 87 10.14 -4.62 -10.87
C HIS A 87 10.20 -5.97 -10.17
N GLU A 88 10.93 -6.92 -10.74
CA GLU A 88 10.97 -8.28 -10.22
C GLU A 88 11.43 -8.33 -8.77
N PHE A 89 12.51 -7.64 -8.47
CA PHE A 89 13.08 -7.67 -7.13
C PHE A 89 12.10 -7.10 -6.10
N GLU A 90 11.53 -5.93 -6.39
CA GLU A 90 10.64 -5.25 -5.44
C GLU A 90 9.37 -6.04 -5.20
N VAL A 91 8.78 -6.61 -6.26
CA VAL A 91 7.55 -7.39 -6.13
C VAL A 91 7.80 -8.66 -5.32
N MET A 92 8.88 -9.37 -5.61
CA MET A 92 9.21 -10.58 -4.88
C MET A 92 9.55 -10.28 -3.41
N GLU A 93 10.17 -9.13 -3.16
CA GLU A 93 10.51 -8.72 -1.81
C GLU A 93 9.25 -8.49 -0.96
N PHE A 94 8.30 -7.69 -1.46
CA PHE A 94 7.10 -7.44 -0.64
C PHE A 94 6.22 -8.68 -0.51
N LEU A 95 6.19 -9.56 -1.52
CA LEU A 95 5.46 -10.83 -1.38
C LEU A 95 6.08 -11.70 -0.29
N THR A 96 7.39 -11.75 -0.23
CA THR A 96 8.09 -12.47 0.83
C THR A 96 7.73 -11.91 2.20
N ASP A 97 7.72 -10.58 2.33
CA ASP A 97 7.38 -9.93 3.58
C ASP A 97 5.92 -10.17 3.98
N PHE A 98 4.98 -10.11 3.03
CA PHE A 98 3.58 -10.44 3.30
C PHE A 98 3.43 -11.88 3.79
N ASN A 99 4.16 -12.81 3.17
CA ASN A 99 4.06 -14.22 3.54
C ASN A 99 4.64 -14.51 4.93
N ARG A 100 5.44 -13.60 5.47
CA ARG A 100 5.96 -13.72 6.84
C ARG A 100 5.00 -13.17 7.88
N LEU A 101 3.99 -12.40 7.46
CA LEU A 101 2.98 -11.91 8.38
C LEU A 101 2.01 -13.04 8.74
N PRO A 102 1.59 -13.16 10.01
CA PRO A 102 0.66 -14.22 10.43
C PRO A 102 -0.79 -13.82 10.06
N ILE A 103 -1.03 -13.54 8.78
CA ILE A 103 -2.34 -13.11 8.29
C ILE A 103 -2.65 -13.79 6.97
N LEU A 104 -3.93 -13.86 6.64
CA LEU A 104 -4.39 -14.15 5.29
C LEU A 104 -4.61 -12.80 4.62
N TYR A 105 -4.26 -12.70 3.36
CA TYR A 105 -4.42 -11.45 2.64
C TYR A 105 -4.85 -11.70 1.20
N GLU A 106 -5.47 -10.69 0.60
CA GLU A 106 -5.90 -10.74 -0.79
C GLU A 106 -5.73 -9.36 -1.43
N PHE A 107 -5.12 -9.33 -2.61
CA PHE A 107 -5.03 -8.11 -3.42
C PHE A 107 -6.18 -8.11 -4.41
N VAL A 108 -6.95 -7.03 -4.44
CA VAL A 108 -8.11 -6.93 -5.31
C VAL A 108 -8.06 -5.63 -6.12
N TYR A 109 -8.52 -5.71 -7.36
CA TYR A 109 -8.68 -4.52 -8.19
C TYR A 109 -9.94 -3.79 -7.79
N SER A 110 -9.86 -2.47 -7.64
CA SER A 110 -11.02 -1.64 -7.42
C SER A 110 -10.93 -0.42 -8.34
N ASP A 111 -11.98 -0.18 -9.11
CA ASP A 111 -12.04 0.98 -9.98
C ASP A 111 -12.15 2.28 -9.18
N LYS A 112 -12.77 2.21 -8.00
CA LYS A 112 -12.92 3.35 -7.10
C LYS A 112 -12.52 2.95 -5.68
N PRO A 113 -11.21 2.82 -5.42
CA PRO A 113 -10.76 2.47 -4.08
C PRO A 113 -11.15 3.56 -3.08
N ILE A 114 -11.43 3.17 -1.84
CA ILE A 114 -11.85 4.11 -0.81
C ILE A 114 -10.84 5.25 -0.63
N ALA A 115 -9.55 4.94 -0.71
CA ALA A 115 -8.49 5.94 -0.59
C ALA A 115 -8.64 7.09 -1.57
N LEU A 116 -9.27 6.87 -2.72
CA LEU A 116 -9.46 7.90 -3.73
C LEU A 116 -10.29 9.08 -3.18
N ARG A 117 -11.21 8.81 -2.25
CA ARG A 117 -12.04 9.85 -1.66
C ARG A 117 -11.20 10.85 -0.88
N PHE A 118 -10.10 10.42 -0.31
CA PHE A 118 -9.25 11.26 0.52
C PHE A 118 -8.25 12.08 -0.30
N MET A 119 -8.10 11.79 -1.58
CA MET A 119 -7.21 12.55 -2.44
C MET A 119 -7.70 13.98 -2.64
N LYS A 120 -9.01 14.19 -2.58
CA LYS A 120 -9.62 15.49 -2.75
C LYS A 120 -9.68 16.30 -1.45
N GLN A 121 -9.48 15.64 -0.32
CA GLN A 121 -9.62 16.23 1.02
C GLN A 121 -8.28 16.41 1.71
N LYS A 122 -7.20 16.22 0.99
CA LYS A 122 -5.87 16.28 1.55
C LYS A 122 -5.60 17.64 2.20
N PRO A 123 -5.33 17.69 3.51
CA PRO A 123 -5.04 18.95 4.18
C PRO A 123 -3.69 19.50 3.77
N GLU A 124 -3.61 20.80 3.58
CA GLU A 124 -2.34 21.44 3.20
C GLU A 124 -1.28 21.32 4.28
N LYS A 125 -1.72 21.31 5.52
CA LYS A 125 -0.81 21.25 6.67
C LYS A 125 -0.35 19.85 7.02
N GLN A 126 -0.88 18.85 6.38
CA GLN A 126 -0.48 17.49 6.67
C GLN A 126 0.96 17.26 6.25
N GLN A 127 1.73 16.66 7.15
CA GLN A 127 3.11 16.32 6.84
C GLN A 127 3.16 15.34 5.68
N LYS A 128 4.02 15.63 4.72
CA LYS A 128 4.18 14.81 3.53
C LYS A 128 5.51 14.10 3.58
N LEU A 129 5.48 12.85 3.14
CA LEU A 129 6.69 12.07 2.93
C LEU A 129 6.99 12.10 1.44
N VAL A 130 8.16 12.60 1.07
CA VAL A 130 8.56 12.65 -0.34
C VAL A 130 9.58 11.55 -0.58
N LEU A 131 9.23 10.62 -1.48
CA LEU A 131 10.08 9.49 -1.81
C LEU A 131 10.40 9.48 -3.29
N SER A 132 11.67 9.23 -3.63
CA SER A 132 12.10 9.07 -5.02
C SER A 132 12.48 7.64 -5.36
N SER A 133 12.57 6.77 -4.35
CA SER A 133 12.96 5.37 -4.54
C SER A 133 12.54 4.53 -3.35
N LEU A 134 12.65 3.21 -3.49
CA LEU A 134 12.41 2.28 -2.39
C LEU A 134 13.43 2.45 -1.25
N GLU A 135 14.63 2.90 -1.58
CA GLU A 135 15.66 3.15 -0.56
C GLU A 135 15.21 4.23 0.41
N ASP A 136 14.53 5.25 -0.09
CA ASP A 136 13.99 6.31 0.76
C ASP A 136 12.95 5.76 1.73
N LEU A 137 12.14 4.80 1.29
CA LEU A 137 11.16 4.16 2.15
C LEU A 137 11.84 3.38 3.27
N VAL A 138 12.92 2.67 2.96
CA VAL A 138 13.68 1.92 3.96
C VAL A 138 14.28 2.84 5.01
N LYS A 139 14.75 4.01 4.60
CA LYS A 139 15.34 4.99 5.52
C LYS A 139 14.34 5.60 6.49
N GLU A 140 13.06 5.57 6.14
CA GLU A 140 12.00 6.10 6.98
C GLU A 140 11.73 5.25 8.22
N ASP A 141 12.16 4.03 8.19
CA ASP A 141 12.01 3.13 9.33
C ASP A 141 13.08 3.37 10.36
#